data_22b6f5e93ea383075bce3daec7ba538c
#
_entry.id   22b6f5e93ea383075bce3daec7ba538c
#
_cell.length_a   1.000
_cell.length_b   1.000
_cell.length_c   1.000
_cell.angle_alpha   90.00
_cell.angle_beta   90.00
_cell.angle_gamma   90.00
#
_symmetry.space_group_name_H-M   'P 1'
#
loop_
_entity.id
_entity.type
_entity.pdbx_description
1 polymer ?
#
loop_
_entity_poly.entity_id
_entity_poly.type
_entity_poly.pdbx_seq_one_letter_code
_entity_poly.pdbx_strand_id
1 'polypeptide(L)'
;AMTQAGLHALRMQCYQQVNAMIEPAHLDPLDPAYRAVQDTPEALYVGPFAMPKGPAAVTRPPFLLQAATTADNALRVLRACTIRGRSVLLEGSPGAGKTSLITSLAAMTGHELVRINLSEQTELVDLFGGELPVEHGRPGEFAWRPAAFLDAMQRGAWVLLDEMNLASQTVLEGLNSCLDHG
;
A
#
# COMPACT_ATOMS: atom_id res chain seq x y z
N ALA A 1 6.53 -20.81 -12.30
CA ALA A 1 5.77 -19.59 -12.08
C ALA A 1 4.53 -19.95 -11.29
N MET A 2 4.41 -19.41 -10.10
CA MET A 2 3.25 -19.64 -9.22
C MET A 2 2.05 -18.88 -9.79
N THR A 3 0.91 -19.55 -9.95
CA THR A 3 -0.31 -18.93 -10.47
C THR A 3 -0.88 -17.92 -9.45
N GLN A 4 -1.66 -16.93 -9.92
CA GLN A 4 -2.35 -15.97 -9.01
C GLN A 4 -3.18 -16.68 -7.93
N ALA A 5 -3.81 -17.81 -8.28
CA ALA A 5 -4.54 -18.65 -7.31
C ALA A 5 -3.61 -19.26 -6.25
N GLY A 6 -2.41 -19.68 -6.62
CA GLY A 6 -1.40 -20.18 -5.69
C GLY A 6 -0.88 -19.10 -4.74
N LEU A 7 -0.67 -17.88 -5.23
CA LEU A 7 -0.29 -16.74 -4.41
C LEU A 7 -1.40 -16.36 -3.41
N HIS A 8 -2.65 -16.41 -3.86
CA HIS A 8 -3.80 -16.14 -2.99
C HIS A 8 -3.95 -17.20 -1.90
N ALA A 9 -3.79 -18.48 -2.25
CA ALA A 9 -3.84 -19.59 -1.29
C ALA A 9 -2.70 -19.48 -0.24
N LEU A 10 -1.48 -19.13 -0.69
CA LEU A 10 -0.34 -18.93 0.21
C LEU A 10 -0.56 -17.73 1.16
N ARG A 11 -1.11 -16.63 0.64
CA ARG A 11 -1.50 -15.47 1.44
C ARG A 11 -2.54 -15.84 2.50
N MET A 12 -3.57 -16.61 2.11
CA MET A 12 -4.61 -17.07 3.05
C MET A 12 -4.04 -18.00 4.11
N GLN A 13 -3.16 -18.90 3.74
CA GLN A 13 -2.52 -19.83 4.67
C GLN A 13 -1.62 -19.09 5.66
N CYS A 14 -0.87 -18.09 5.21
CA CYS A 14 -0.05 -17.23 6.06
C CYS A 14 -0.93 -16.42 7.05
N TYR A 15 -2.04 -15.83 6.58
CA TYR A 15 -3.01 -15.16 7.47
C TYR A 15 -3.64 -16.10 8.49
N GLN A 16 -3.97 -17.34 8.11
CA GLN A 16 -4.55 -18.34 9.02
C GLN A 16 -3.52 -18.83 10.05
N GLN A 17 -2.27 -19.05 9.65
CA GLN A 17 -1.20 -19.43 10.57
C GLN A 17 -0.87 -18.33 11.56
N VAL A 18 -0.79 -17.06 11.10
CA VAL A 18 -0.54 -15.91 11.96
C VAL A 18 -1.69 -15.69 12.94
N ASN A 19 -2.94 -15.78 12.49
CA ASN A 19 -4.10 -15.68 13.38
C ASN A 19 -4.22 -16.86 14.36
N ALA A 20 -3.71 -18.04 14.00
CA ALA A 20 -3.68 -19.20 14.91
C ALA A 20 -2.53 -19.15 15.94
N MET A 21 -1.43 -18.43 15.61
CA MET A 21 -0.30 -18.26 16.53
C MET A 21 -0.49 -17.12 17.54
N ILE A 22 -1.38 -16.18 17.23
CA ILE A 22 -1.68 -15.04 18.09
C ILE A 22 -3.20 -15.02 18.27
N GLU A 23 -3.71 -15.63 19.33
CA GLU A 23 -5.08 -15.36 19.75
C GLU A 23 -5.17 -13.89 20.15
N PRO A 24 -5.85 -13.03 19.35
CA PRO A 24 -5.90 -11.59 19.62
C PRO A 24 -6.58 -11.26 20.96
N ALA A 25 -7.23 -12.26 21.56
CA ALA A 25 -8.03 -12.11 22.76
C ALA A 25 -7.22 -11.93 24.07
N HIS A 26 -5.90 -12.12 24.04
CA HIS A 26 -5.09 -12.12 25.26
C HIS A 26 -3.95 -11.10 25.33
N LEU A 27 -3.71 -10.31 24.28
CA LEU A 27 -2.71 -9.24 24.35
C LEU A 27 -3.37 -7.94 24.83
N ASP A 28 -3.04 -7.54 26.05
CA ASP A 28 -3.37 -6.21 26.56
C ASP A 28 -2.73 -5.15 25.65
N PRO A 29 -3.50 -4.20 25.10
CA PRO A 29 -2.94 -3.08 24.31
C PRO A 29 -1.89 -2.25 25.07
N LEU A 30 -1.83 -2.36 26.39
CA LEU A 30 -0.82 -1.72 27.24
C LEU A 30 0.45 -2.57 27.37
N ASP A 31 0.43 -3.84 26.97
CA ASP A 31 1.61 -4.71 27.01
C ASP A 31 2.65 -4.20 25.97
N PRO A 32 3.92 -4.00 26.36
CA PRO A 32 5.00 -3.69 25.41
C PRO A 32 5.11 -4.70 24.26
N ALA A 33 4.77 -5.97 24.48
CA ALA A 33 4.74 -7.00 23.44
C ALA A 33 3.73 -6.69 22.33
N TYR A 34 2.67 -5.92 22.62
CA TYR A 34 1.67 -5.48 21.63
C TYR A 34 2.26 -4.58 20.54
N ARG A 35 3.43 -3.98 20.81
CA ARG A 35 4.15 -3.09 19.89
C ARG A 35 5.45 -3.71 19.37
N ALA A 36 5.73 -4.95 19.73
CA ALA A 36 6.95 -5.63 19.32
C ALA A 36 7.00 -5.71 17.78
N VAL A 37 8.14 -5.32 17.21
CA VAL A 37 8.41 -5.43 15.77
C VAL A 37 9.28 -6.63 15.53
N GLN A 38 8.82 -7.56 14.70
CA GLN A 38 9.57 -8.74 14.28
C GLN A 38 9.60 -8.81 12.76
N ASP A 39 10.80 -8.87 12.20
CA ASP A 39 11.01 -8.94 10.75
C ASP A 39 11.53 -10.35 10.42
N THR A 40 10.66 -11.15 9.79
CA THR A 40 10.97 -12.51 9.34
C THR A 40 11.11 -12.56 7.82
N PRO A 41 11.65 -13.63 7.22
CA PRO A 41 11.68 -13.79 5.77
C PRO A 41 10.30 -13.77 5.13
N GLU A 42 9.26 -14.20 5.83
CA GLU A 42 7.90 -14.37 5.31
C GLU A 42 7.04 -13.13 5.51
N ALA A 43 7.23 -12.40 6.62
CA ALA A 43 6.37 -11.28 6.99
C ALA A 43 7.04 -10.31 7.97
N LEU A 44 6.56 -9.06 7.95
CA LEU A 44 6.80 -8.07 8.99
C LEU A 44 5.65 -8.12 9.99
N TYR A 45 5.97 -8.34 11.26
CA TYR A 45 5.01 -8.32 12.36
C TYR A 45 5.14 -7.05 13.17
N VAL A 46 4.02 -6.44 13.52
CA VAL A 46 3.96 -5.37 14.52
C VAL A 46 2.84 -5.75 15.49
N GLY A 47 3.21 -6.18 16.67
CA GLY A 47 2.29 -6.77 17.63
C GLY A 47 1.54 -7.96 17.00
N PRO A 48 0.19 -7.99 17.10
CA PRO A 48 -0.62 -9.09 16.58
C PRO A 48 -0.87 -9.03 15.06
N PHE A 49 -0.38 -8.00 14.36
CA PHE A 49 -0.64 -7.83 12.94
C PHE A 49 0.60 -8.14 12.10
N ALA A 50 0.36 -8.78 10.96
CA ALA A 50 1.40 -9.17 10.03
C ALA A 50 1.16 -8.61 8.63
N MET A 51 2.25 -8.21 7.98
CA MET A 51 2.29 -7.85 6.58
C MET A 51 3.18 -8.87 5.85
N PRO A 52 2.62 -9.72 4.98
CA PRO A 52 3.42 -10.66 4.19
C PRO A 52 4.46 -9.94 3.33
N LYS A 53 5.59 -10.57 3.08
CA LYS A 53 6.59 -10.06 2.15
C LYS A 53 6.07 -10.11 0.71
N GLY A 54 6.32 -9.04 -0.03
CA GLY A 54 6.05 -8.93 -1.45
C GLY A 54 7.18 -9.51 -2.31
N PRO A 55 7.03 -9.42 -3.64
CA PRO A 55 7.99 -9.98 -4.59
C PRO A 55 9.23 -9.11 -4.82
N ALA A 56 9.22 -7.85 -4.41
CA ALA A 56 10.34 -6.93 -4.61
C ALA A 56 11.45 -7.16 -3.57
N ALA A 57 12.63 -6.63 -3.85
CA ALA A 57 13.75 -6.72 -2.93
C ALA A 57 13.44 -6.00 -1.61
N VAL A 58 13.68 -6.70 -0.51
CA VAL A 58 13.55 -6.13 0.84
C VAL A 58 14.75 -5.25 1.13
N THR A 59 14.51 -4.03 1.53
CA THR A 59 15.57 -3.10 1.96
C THR A 59 15.29 -2.62 3.38
N ARG A 60 16.34 -2.35 4.13
CA ARG A 60 16.23 -1.77 5.48
C ARG A 60 16.37 -0.26 5.38
N PRO A 61 15.27 0.50 5.44
CA PRO A 61 15.35 1.95 5.44
C PRO A 61 15.96 2.46 6.76
N PRO A 62 16.50 3.69 6.76
CA PRO A 62 17.00 4.31 7.99
C PRO A 62 15.89 4.66 8.99
N PHE A 63 14.64 4.49 8.60
CA PHE A 63 13.48 4.77 9.43
C PHE A 63 13.31 3.69 10.51
N LEU A 64 13.36 4.08 11.77
CA LEU A 64 13.32 3.16 12.90
C LEU A 64 11.88 2.92 13.36
N LEU A 65 11.36 1.72 13.11
CA LEU A 65 10.10 1.26 13.72
C LEU A 65 10.20 1.02 15.24
N GLN A 66 11.38 1.18 15.80
CA GLN A 66 11.64 0.95 17.24
C GLN A 66 11.14 2.07 18.15
N ALA A 67 10.93 3.28 17.62
CA ALA A 67 10.32 4.34 18.41
C ALA A 67 8.84 4.01 18.70
N ALA A 68 8.40 4.13 19.93
CA ALA A 68 7.06 3.74 20.37
C ALA A 68 5.93 4.36 19.51
N THR A 69 6.02 5.65 19.19
CA THR A 69 5.04 6.34 18.34
C THR A 69 5.03 5.81 16.91
N THR A 70 6.19 5.43 16.39
CA THR A 70 6.31 4.89 15.03
C THR A 70 5.77 3.46 14.97
N ALA A 71 6.07 2.64 15.98
CA ALA A 71 5.53 1.30 16.11
C ALA A 71 3.99 1.33 16.23
N ASP A 72 3.44 2.25 17.04
CA ASP A 72 1.99 2.46 17.15
C ASP A 72 1.35 2.84 15.82
N ASN A 73 1.98 3.74 15.06
CA ASN A 73 1.46 4.12 13.75
C ASN A 73 1.57 2.99 12.74
N ALA A 74 2.67 2.23 12.74
CA ALA A 74 2.84 1.04 11.91
C ALA A 74 1.78 -0.01 12.23
N LEU A 75 1.54 -0.28 13.51
CA LEU A 75 0.51 -1.20 13.98
C LEU A 75 -0.88 -0.80 13.47
N ARG A 76 -1.23 0.49 13.54
CA ARG A 76 -2.51 1.01 13.02
C ARG A 76 -2.63 0.78 11.51
N VAL A 77 -1.56 1.02 10.75
CA VAL A 77 -1.53 0.79 9.30
C VAL A 77 -1.67 -0.70 9.00
N LEU A 78 -0.88 -1.57 9.64
CA LEU A 78 -0.98 -3.01 9.44
C LEU A 78 -2.38 -3.53 9.76
N ARG A 79 -2.95 -3.08 10.88
CA ARG A 79 -4.34 -3.40 11.25
C ARG A 79 -5.34 -2.98 10.18
N ALA A 80 -5.22 -1.76 9.64
CA ALA A 80 -6.09 -1.29 8.57
C ALA A 80 -5.96 -2.13 7.30
N CYS A 81 -4.74 -2.54 6.94
CA CYS A 81 -4.46 -3.39 5.78
C CYS A 81 -5.02 -4.82 5.92
N THR A 82 -5.41 -5.28 7.12
CA THR A 82 -6.10 -6.57 7.26
C THR A 82 -7.54 -6.55 6.74
N ILE A 83 -8.11 -5.36 6.59
CA ILE A 83 -9.47 -5.18 6.06
C ILE A 83 -9.38 -5.22 4.53
N ARG A 84 -9.90 -6.29 3.94
CA ARG A 84 -9.86 -6.49 2.49
C ARG A 84 -10.71 -5.48 1.73
N GLY A 85 -10.25 -5.10 0.54
CA GLY A 85 -10.98 -4.22 -0.37
C GLY A 85 -11.19 -2.80 0.21
N ARG A 86 -10.31 -2.35 1.12
CA ARG A 86 -10.37 -1.02 1.69
C ARG A 86 -9.05 -0.29 1.53
N SER A 87 -9.16 0.98 1.18
CA SER A 87 -8.05 1.92 1.15
C SER A 87 -7.78 2.46 2.55
N VAL A 88 -6.55 2.86 2.82
CA VAL A 88 -6.13 3.41 4.11
C VAL A 88 -5.91 4.90 3.97
N LEU A 89 -6.70 5.70 4.70
CA LEU A 89 -6.49 7.15 4.79
C LEU A 89 -5.60 7.47 6.00
N LEU A 90 -4.52 8.22 5.75
CA LEU A 90 -3.60 8.70 6.78
C LEU A 90 -3.78 10.20 6.98
N GLU A 91 -4.29 10.59 8.13
CA GLU A 91 -4.42 11.97 8.54
C GLU A 91 -3.39 12.35 9.61
N GLY A 92 -2.96 13.59 9.61
CA GLY A 92 -2.04 14.11 10.61
C GLY A 92 -1.32 15.37 10.13
N SER A 93 -0.66 16.06 11.05
CA SER A 93 0.07 17.29 10.78
C SER A 93 1.13 17.12 9.68
N PRO A 94 1.46 18.17 8.92
CA PRO A 94 2.61 18.17 8.03
C PRO A 94 3.87 17.76 8.80
N GLY A 95 4.73 16.97 8.17
CA GLY A 95 5.97 16.49 8.80
C GLY A 95 5.80 15.36 9.83
N ALA A 96 4.59 14.86 10.09
CA ALA A 96 4.36 13.74 11.03
C ALA A 96 4.91 12.37 10.55
N GLY A 97 5.59 12.32 9.41
CA GLY A 97 6.24 11.11 8.91
C GLY A 97 5.30 10.11 8.21
N LYS A 98 4.09 10.52 7.81
CA LYS A 98 3.11 9.63 7.14
C LYS A 98 3.68 8.94 5.91
N THR A 99 4.19 9.72 4.98
CA THR A 99 4.79 9.23 3.72
C THR A 99 6.02 8.36 4.01
N SER A 100 6.89 8.79 4.93
CA SER A 100 8.08 8.04 5.33
C SER A 100 7.72 6.68 5.95
N LEU A 101 6.66 6.62 6.75
CA LEU A 101 6.17 5.37 7.33
C LEU A 101 5.77 4.36 6.24
N ILE A 102 4.93 4.78 5.29
CA ILE A 102 4.47 3.90 4.21
C ILE A 102 5.61 3.46 3.31
N THR A 103 6.50 4.39 2.92
CA THR A 103 7.69 4.08 2.12
C THR A 103 8.58 3.05 2.83
N SER A 104 8.76 3.20 4.15
CA SER A 104 9.55 2.26 4.94
C SER A 104 8.89 0.90 5.07
N LEU A 105 7.57 0.85 5.29
CA LEU A 105 6.82 -0.40 5.33
C LEU A 105 6.91 -1.14 3.99
N ALA A 106 6.71 -0.44 2.86
CA ALA A 106 6.83 -1.03 1.54
C ALA A 106 8.24 -1.60 1.29
N ALA A 107 9.29 -0.83 1.64
CA ALA A 107 10.68 -1.27 1.50
C ALA A 107 11.00 -2.49 2.38
N MET A 108 10.57 -2.49 3.64
CA MET A 108 10.79 -3.59 4.58
C MET A 108 10.01 -4.85 4.22
N THR A 109 8.86 -4.69 3.58
CA THR A 109 8.02 -5.82 3.18
C THR A 109 8.21 -6.24 1.73
N GLY A 110 9.07 -5.55 0.96
CA GLY A 110 9.34 -5.88 -0.44
C GLY A 110 8.12 -5.69 -1.34
N HIS A 111 7.31 -4.67 -1.08
CA HIS A 111 6.25 -4.24 -1.97
C HIS A 111 6.72 -3.08 -2.83
N GLU A 112 6.43 -3.16 -4.13
CA GLU A 112 6.63 -2.00 -5.00
C GLU A 112 5.68 -0.88 -4.56
N LEU A 113 6.21 0.34 -4.45
CA LEU A 113 5.44 1.52 -4.05
C LEU A 113 5.53 2.59 -5.14
N VAL A 114 4.38 2.94 -5.69
CA VAL A 114 4.23 4.05 -6.63
C VAL A 114 3.64 5.23 -5.87
N ARG A 115 4.41 6.32 -5.76
CA ARG A 115 3.97 7.57 -5.13
C ARG A 115 3.48 8.53 -6.20
N ILE A 116 2.26 9.02 -6.03
CA ILE A 116 1.61 10.00 -6.90
C ILE A 116 1.26 11.21 -6.05
N ASN A 117 1.81 12.36 -6.40
CA ASN A 117 1.51 13.62 -5.74
C ASN A 117 0.37 14.32 -6.47
N LEU A 118 -0.74 14.54 -5.78
CA LEU A 118 -1.90 15.20 -6.34
C LEU A 118 -1.80 16.72 -6.19
N SER A 119 -2.39 17.44 -7.11
CA SER A 119 -2.45 18.89 -7.15
C SER A 119 -3.80 19.35 -7.70
N GLU A 120 -4.07 20.64 -7.60
CA GLU A 120 -5.28 21.26 -8.21
C GLU A 120 -5.34 21.08 -9.74
N GLN A 121 -4.17 20.87 -10.39
CA GLN A 121 -4.06 20.70 -11.83
C GLN A 121 -4.09 19.23 -12.27
N THR A 122 -4.12 18.29 -11.31
CA THR A 122 -4.16 16.86 -11.63
C THR A 122 -5.51 16.53 -12.27
N GLU A 123 -5.47 15.85 -13.41
CA GLU A 123 -6.64 15.39 -14.14
C GLU A 123 -6.76 13.86 -14.10
N LEU A 124 -7.95 13.34 -14.46
CA LEU A 124 -8.17 11.88 -14.52
C LEU A 124 -7.23 11.19 -15.52
N VAL A 125 -6.93 11.86 -16.62
CA VAL A 125 -6.00 11.33 -17.64
C VAL A 125 -4.59 11.13 -17.10
N ASP A 126 -4.15 11.95 -16.14
CA ASP A 126 -2.83 11.82 -15.51
C ASP A 126 -2.74 10.58 -14.60
N LEU A 127 -3.87 10.11 -14.11
CA LEU A 127 -3.96 8.94 -13.23
C LEU A 127 -4.25 7.65 -13.98
N PHE A 128 -5.25 7.69 -14.85
CA PHE A 128 -5.75 6.50 -15.53
C PHE A 128 -5.14 6.29 -16.91
N GLY A 129 -4.68 7.36 -17.56
CA GLY A 129 -4.17 7.34 -18.92
C GLY A 129 -5.19 7.79 -19.95
N GLY A 130 -4.80 7.67 -21.20
CA GLY A 130 -5.62 8.14 -22.33
C GLY A 130 -5.14 7.58 -23.65
N GLU A 131 -5.86 7.94 -24.71
CA GLU A 131 -5.45 7.62 -26.08
C GLU A 131 -4.33 8.58 -26.51
N LEU A 132 -3.18 8.02 -26.81
CA LEU A 132 -2.01 8.74 -27.30
C LEU A 132 -1.63 8.30 -28.70
N PRO A 133 -1.10 9.21 -29.57
CA PRO A 133 -0.58 8.81 -30.88
C PRO A 133 0.48 7.73 -30.77
N VAL A 134 0.44 6.75 -31.66
CA VAL A 134 1.47 5.70 -31.72
C VAL A 134 2.69 6.27 -32.40
N GLU A 135 3.83 6.33 -31.70
CA GLU A 135 5.06 6.98 -32.15
C GLU A 135 5.64 6.45 -33.47
N HIS A 136 5.38 5.18 -33.79
CA HIS A 136 5.83 4.52 -35.03
C HIS A 136 4.67 3.89 -35.80
N GLY A 137 3.43 4.34 -35.52
CA GLY A 137 2.20 3.89 -36.17
C GLY A 137 1.87 4.67 -37.44
N ARG A 138 0.73 4.34 -38.04
CA ARG A 138 0.20 5.10 -39.20
C ARG A 138 -0.28 6.48 -38.73
N PRO A 139 -0.21 7.51 -39.59
CA PRO A 139 -0.78 8.83 -39.28
C PRO A 139 -2.25 8.70 -38.83
N GLY A 140 -2.57 9.20 -37.61
CA GLY A 140 -3.90 9.08 -37.03
C GLY A 140 -4.17 7.80 -36.24
N GLU A 141 -3.17 6.95 -36.03
CA GLU A 141 -3.28 5.78 -35.15
C GLU A 141 -3.07 6.18 -33.70
N PHE A 142 -4.06 5.88 -32.84
CA PHE A 142 -4.04 6.12 -31.41
C PHE A 142 -4.09 4.80 -30.68
N ALA A 143 -3.41 4.72 -29.55
CA ALA A 143 -3.49 3.58 -28.64
C ALA A 143 -3.65 4.08 -27.21
N TRP A 144 -4.43 3.34 -26.42
CA TRP A 144 -4.56 3.60 -25.00
C TRP A 144 -3.24 3.32 -24.28
N ARG A 145 -2.77 4.31 -23.49
CA ARG A 145 -1.62 4.14 -22.60
C ARG A 145 -2.06 4.36 -21.16
N PRO A 146 -1.88 3.38 -20.27
CA PRO A 146 -2.17 3.56 -18.85
C PRO A 146 -1.19 4.56 -18.24
N ALA A 147 -1.70 5.44 -17.37
CA ALA A 147 -0.87 6.30 -16.55
C ALA A 147 -0.45 5.60 -15.24
N ALA A 148 0.34 6.27 -14.42
CA ALA A 148 1.03 5.69 -13.28
C ALA A 148 0.11 4.99 -12.27
N PHE A 149 -1.09 5.52 -12.02
CA PHE A 149 -2.06 4.92 -11.11
C PHE A 149 -2.60 3.59 -11.65
N LEU A 150 -3.13 3.63 -12.88
CA LEU A 150 -3.70 2.44 -13.52
C LEU A 150 -2.65 1.35 -13.75
N ASP A 151 -1.46 1.73 -14.20
CA ASP A 151 -0.34 0.81 -14.39
C ASP A 151 0.10 0.16 -13.07
N ALA A 152 0.19 0.92 -11.99
CA ALA A 152 0.51 0.39 -10.66
C ALA A 152 -0.56 -0.60 -10.17
N MET A 153 -1.84 -0.29 -10.36
CA MET A 153 -2.95 -1.19 -10.02
C MET A 153 -2.86 -2.51 -10.81
N GLN A 154 -2.60 -2.44 -12.12
CA GLN A 154 -2.49 -3.62 -12.99
C GLN A 154 -1.34 -4.54 -12.57
N ARG A 155 -0.24 -3.97 -12.07
CA ARG A 155 0.93 -4.72 -11.56
C ARG A 155 0.75 -5.20 -10.12
N GLY A 156 -0.27 -4.74 -9.41
CA GLY A 156 -0.49 -5.03 -8.00
C GLY A 156 0.51 -4.35 -7.07
N ALA A 157 1.05 -3.19 -7.50
CA ALA A 157 1.89 -2.35 -6.67
C ALA A 157 1.06 -1.59 -5.62
N TRP A 158 1.70 -1.18 -4.54
CA TRP A 158 1.10 -0.23 -3.62
C TRP A 158 1.07 1.15 -4.26
N VAL A 159 -0.02 1.86 -4.09
CA VAL A 159 -0.15 3.24 -4.53
C VAL A 159 -0.30 4.15 -3.32
N LEU A 160 0.56 5.15 -3.23
CA LEU A 160 0.49 6.21 -2.24
C LEU A 160 0.07 7.52 -2.93
N LEU A 161 -1.17 7.91 -2.69
CA LEU A 161 -1.68 9.20 -3.12
C LEU A 161 -1.34 10.24 -2.04
N ASP A 162 -0.48 11.19 -2.38
CA ASP A 162 -0.06 12.26 -1.48
C ASP A 162 -0.80 13.56 -1.81
N GLU A 163 -1.01 14.42 -0.82
CA GLU A 163 -1.72 15.70 -0.96
C GLU A 163 -3.15 15.57 -1.51
N MET A 164 -3.89 14.55 -1.04
CA MET A 164 -5.29 14.30 -1.44
C MET A 164 -6.22 15.51 -1.29
N ASN A 165 -5.91 16.40 -0.35
CA ASN A 165 -6.65 17.63 -0.09
C ASN A 165 -6.56 18.68 -1.20
N LEU A 166 -5.57 18.56 -2.10
CA LEU A 166 -5.41 19.45 -3.25
C LEU A 166 -6.11 18.92 -4.51
N ALA A 167 -6.52 17.66 -4.51
CA ALA A 167 -7.19 17.07 -5.67
C ALA A 167 -8.55 17.71 -5.94
N SER A 168 -8.89 17.89 -7.22
CA SER A 168 -10.22 18.35 -7.62
C SER A 168 -11.30 17.32 -7.26
N GLN A 169 -12.54 17.78 -7.09
CA GLN A 169 -13.68 16.90 -6.83
C GLN A 169 -13.84 15.82 -7.90
N THR A 170 -13.61 16.14 -9.16
CA THR A 170 -13.70 15.20 -10.29
C THR A 170 -12.69 14.06 -10.14
N VAL A 171 -11.45 14.38 -9.74
CA VAL A 171 -10.41 13.38 -9.49
C VAL A 171 -10.78 12.48 -8.31
N LEU A 172 -11.29 13.05 -7.22
CA LEU A 172 -11.72 12.27 -6.05
C LEU A 172 -12.88 11.33 -6.39
N GLU A 173 -13.85 11.78 -7.18
CA GLU A 173 -14.98 10.94 -7.64
C GLU A 173 -14.48 9.81 -8.56
N GLY A 174 -13.55 10.10 -9.47
CA GLY A 174 -12.94 9.08 -10.32
C GLY A 174 -12.16 8.02 -9.52
N LEU A 175 -11.44 8.45 -8.49
CA LEU A 175 -10.73 7.53 -7.59
C LEU A 175 -11.68 6.68 -6.75
N ASN A 176 -12.81 7.25 -6.27
CA ASN A 176 -13.78 6.51 -5.45
C ASN A 176 -14.28 5.24 -6.13
N SER A 177 -14.55 5.30 -7.43
CA SER A 177 -14.99 4.12 -8.19
C SER A 177 -13.99 2.97 -8.16
N CYS A 178 -12.68 3.26 -8.07
CA CYS A 178 -11.62 2.26 -7.96
C CYS A 178 -11.37 1.82 -6.52
N LEU A 179 -11.59 2.71 -5.54
CA LEU A 179 -11.33 2.44 -4.12
C LEU A 179 -12.45 1.64 -3.45
N ASP A 180 -13.69 1.77 -3.93
CA ASP A 180 -14.86 1.09 -3.36
C ASP A 180 -15.10 -0.30 -3.94
N HIS A 181 -14.63 -0.58 -5.15
CA HIS A 181 -14.90 -1.83 -5.88
C HIS A 181 -13.64 -2.64 -6.22
N GLY A 182 -12.50 -2.29 -5.63
CA GLY A 182 -11.19 -2.95 -5.83
C GLY A 182 -11.07 -4.37 -5.31
#